data_20fa5e17995f19a924c37d9b53a4130a
#
_entry.id   20fa5e17995f19a924c37d9b53a4130a
#
_cell.length_a   1.000
_cell.length_b   1.000
_cell.length_c   1.000
_cell.angle_alpha   90.00
_cell.angle_beta   90.00
_cell.angle_gamma   90.00
#
_symmetry.space_group_name_H-M   'P 1'
#
loop_
_entity.id
_entity.type
_entity.pdbx_description
1 polymer ?
#
loop_
_entity_poly.entity_id
_entity_poly.type
_entity_poly.pdbx_seq_one_letter_code
_entity_poly.pdbx_strand_id
1 'polypeptide(L)'
;MQKYVGNKNEINIDSLRSKTWKVKVTKAKKIAEKVAKEILALYAKRKVVRGFSFDFNPIELNEFEKNFEYQETPDQLKAINDVYEDMKRNFPMDRLICGDVGFGKTEIALRAAYIASMNSKQVAIIAPTTLLVNQHLNTFLQRFKDFPINIKSVSRNTSLK
;
A
#
# COMPACT_ATOMS: atom_id res chain seq x y z
N MET A 1 -16.40 -13.71 13.81
CA MET A 1 -16.52 -13.57 15.27
C MET A 1 -15.56 -14.44 16.09
N GLN A 2 -15.14 -15.62 15.66
CA GLN A 2 -14.20 -16.49 16.41
C GLN A 2 -12.78 -15.91 16.59
N LYS A 3 -12.36 -14.93 15.79
CA LYS A 3 -11.03 -14.29 15.89
C LYS A 3 -10.85 -13.38 17.12
N TYR A 4 -11.93 -12.98 17.76
CA TYR A 4 -11.91 -12.05 18.91
C TYR A 4 -12.12 -12.73 20.24
N VAL A 5 -12.42 -14.01 20.24
CA VAL A 5 -12.57 -14.83 21.45
C VAL A 5 -11.31 -15.70 21.51
N GLY A 6 -10.38 -15.38 22.38
CA GLY A 6 -9.22 -16.22 22.68
C GLY A 6 -9.64 -17.64 23.08
N ASN A 7 -8.67 -18.53 23.24
CA ASN A 7 -8.91 -19.94 23.57
C ASN A 7 -10.09 -20.13 24.52
N LYS A 8 -11.02 -21.00 24.13
CA LYS A 8 -12.33 -21.21 24.74
C LYS A 8 -12.36 -21.55 26.24
N ASN A 9 -11.23 -21.71 26.88
CA ASN A 9 -11.19 -22.26 28.24
C ASN A 9 -11.10 -21.21 29.37
N GLU A 10 -10.92 -19.91 29.08
CA GLU A 10 -10.93 -18.87 30.11
C GLU A 10 -11.41 -17.54 29.56
N ILE A 11 -12.73 -17.38 29.39
CA ILE A 11 -13.32 -16.06 29.19
C ILE A 11 -13.44 -15.37 30.54
N ASN A 12 -12.39 -14.70 30.97
CA ASN A 12 -12.48 -13.82 32.13
C ASN A 12 -13.11 -12.48 31.71
N ILE A 13 -14.36 -12.30 32.11
CA ILE A 13 -15.08 -11.03 31.93
C ILE A 13 -14.55 -10.03 32.94
N ASP A 14 -13.90 -8.96 32.44
CA ASP A 14 -13.41 -7.89 33.32
C ASP A 14 -14.57 -7.00 33.80
N SER A 15 -14.64 -6.74 35.10
CA SER A 15 -15.53 -5.71 35.62
C SER A 15 -14.93 -4.33 35.37
N LEU A 16 -15.68 -3.43 34.69
CA LEU A 16 -15.24 -2.08 34.33
C LEU A 16 -14.88 -1.21 35.55
N ARG A 17 -15.39 -1.54 36.73
CA ARG A 17 -15.10 -0.85 38.01
C ARG A 17 -13.93 -1.46 38.78
N SER A 18 -13.38 -2.59 38.34
CA SER A 18 -12.30 -3.29 39.01
C SER A 18 -10.97 -2.55 38.92
N LYS A 19 -10.11 -2.75 39.95
CA LYS A 19 -8.72 -2.26 39.88
C LYS A 19 -7.94 -2.90 38.74
N THR A 20 -8.21 -4.17 38.43
CA THR A 20 -7.61 -4.91 37.34
C THR A 20 -7.93 -4.28 35.99
N TRP A 21 -9.17 -3.84 35.74
CA TRP A 21 -9.55 -3.11 34.54
C TRP A 21 -8.78 -1.80 34.40
N LYS A 22 -8.68 -0.99 35.47
CA LYS A 22 -7.91 0.26 35.48
C LYS A 22 -6.45 0.04 35.09
N VAL A 23 -5.83 -1.02 35.64
CA VAL A 23 -4.45 -1.39 35.32
C VAL A 23 -4.31 -1.78 33.87
N LYS A 24 -5.24 -2.60 33.31
CA LYS A 24 -5.23 -2.98 31.90
C LYS A 24 -5.36 -1.76 30.99
N VAL A 25 -6.27 -0.84 31.28
CA VAL A 25 -6.45 0.42 30.51
C VAL A 25 -5.19 1.29 30.56
N THR A 26 -4.59 1.44 31.75
CA THR A 26 -3.36 2.23 31.90
C THR A 26 -2.20 1.60 31.10
N LYS A 27 -2.08 0.28 31.13
CA LYS A 27 -1.06 -0.45 30.35
C LYS A 27 -1.31 -0.28 28.84
N ALA A 28 -2.55 -0.40 28.39
CA ALA A 28 -2.92 -0.19 26.99
C ALA A 28 -2.61 1.24 26.54
N LYS A 29 -2.94 2.27 27.34
CA LYS A 29 -2.58 3.67 27.05
C LYS A 29 -1.07 3.86 26.90
N LYS A 30 -0.26 3.33 27.83
CA LYS A 30 1.21 3.42 27.74
C LYS A 30 1.76 2.76 26.47
N ILE A 31 1.20 1.60 26.08
CA ILE A 31 1.59 0.92 24.83
C ILE A 31 1.21 1.79 23.63
N ALA A 32 -0.01 2.33 23.59
CA ALA A 32 -0.46 3.21 22.53
C ALA A 32 0.41 4.48 22.40
N GLU A 33 0.76 5.11 23.54
CA GLU A 33 1.68 6.26 23.54
C GLU A 33 3.06 5.91 23.00
N LYS A 34 3.60 4.73 23.35
CA LYS A 34 4.88 4.26 22.83
C LYS A 34 4.82 4.09 21.30
N VAL A 35 3.81 3.38 20.80
CA VAL A 35 3.60 3.16 19.37
C VAL A 35 3.41 4.49 18.63
N ALA A 36 2.62 5.42 19.19
CA ALA A 36 2.44 6.74 18.60
C ALA A 36 3.76 7.51 18.48
N LYS A 37 4.63 7.47 19.49
CA LYS A 37 5.96 8.10 19.44
C LYS A 37 6.85 7.47 18.37
N GLU A 38 6.84 6.15 18.24
CA GLU A 38 7.60 5.43 17.21
C GLU A 38 7.11 5.82 15.80
N ILE A 39 5.80 5.88 15.58
CA ILE A 39 5.20 6.32 14.32
C ILE A 39 5.59 7.76 14.02
N LEU A 40 5.45 8.68 14.97
CA LEU A 40 5.82 10.09 14.80
C LEU A 40 7.30 10.26 14.45
N ALA A 41 8.18 9.47 15.05
CA ALA A 41 9.61 9.49 14.74
C ALA A 41 9.89 9.01 13.29
N LEU A 42 9.15 8.01 12.80
CA LEU A 42 9.24 7.56 11.41
C LEU A 42 8.75 8.64 10.44
N TYR A 43 7.61 9.28 10.73
CA TYR A 43 7.11 10.39 9.91
C TYR A 43 8.08 11.59 9.89
N ALA A 44 8.66 11.92 11.03
CA ALA A 44 9.65 13.00 11.11
C ALA A 44 10.89 12.69 10.26
N LYS A 45 11.39 11.45 10.33
CA LYS A 45 12.51 11.01 9.47
C LYS A 45 12.18 11.12 7.98
N ARG A 46 10.99 10.68 7.56
CA ARG A 46 10.58 10.77 6.14
C ARG A 46 10.52 12.21 5.62
N LYS A 47 10.08 13.16 6.44
CA LYS A 47 10.01 14.58 6.06
C LYS A 47 11.37 15.23 5.83
N VAL A 48 12.43 14.69 6.44
CA VAL A 48 13.80 15.24 6.34
C VAL A 48 14.57 14.57 5.20
N VAL A 49 14.21 13.34 4.83
CA VAL A 49 14.90 12.61 3.75
C VAL A 49 14.45 13.17 2.40
N ARG A 50 15.40 13.53 1.57
CA ARG A 50 15.13 13.85 0.17
C ARG A 50 14.78 12.58 -0.59
N GLY A 51 13.62 12.57 -1.23
CA GLY A 51 13.17 11.53 -2.14
C GLY A 51 13.61 11.79 -3.57
N PHE A 52 13.27 10.86 -4.43
CA PHE A 52 13.40 11.04 -5.87
C PHE A 52 12.14 11.73 -6.39
N SER A 53 12.31 12.82 -7.13
CA SER A 53 11.23 13.48 -7.88
C SER A 53 11.09 12.78 -9.22
N PHE A 54 9.96 12.15 -9.45
CA PHE A 54 9.68 11.45 -10.70
C PHE A 54 9.23 12.47 -11.75
N ASP A 55 9.85 12.38 -12.92
CA ASP A 55 9.42 13.11 -14.11
C ASP A 55 8.73 12.14 -15.08
N PHE A 56 7.69 12.59 -15.73
CA PHE A 56 6.97 11.77 -16.71
C PHE A 56 6.32 12.63 -17.79
N ASN A 57 6.44 12.14 -19.02
CA ASN A 57 5.84 12.76 -20.18
C ASN A 57 4.32 12.48 -20.20
N PRO A 58 3.46 13.50 -20.24
CA PRO A 58 2.01 13.31 -20.30
C PRO A 58 1.55 12.47 -21.50
N ILE A 59 2.26 12.52 -22.63
CA ILE A 59 1.90 11.75 -23.83
C ILE A 59 2.13 10.26 -23.61
N GLU A 60 3.31 9.88 -23.09
CA GLU A 60 3.64 8.48 -22.80
C GLU A 60 2.75 7.91 -21.69
N LEU A 61 2.46 8.71 -20.67
CA LEU A 61 1.54 8.32 -19.60
C LEU A 61 0.13 8.07 -20.16
N ASN A 62 -0.36 8.93 -21.04
CA ASN A 62 -1.66 8.78 -21.69
C ASN A 62 -1.74 7.51 -22.55
N GLU A 63 -0.66 7.09 -23.20
CA GLU A 63 -0.60 5.81 -23.93
C GLU A 63 -0.79 4.62 -22.99
N PHE A 64 -0.16 4.65 -21.81
CA PHE A 64 -0.38 3.63 -20.79
C PHE A 64 -1.81 3.66 -20.22
N GLU A 65 -2.37 4.84 -20.00
CA GLU A 65 -3.72 5.05 -19.50
C GLU A 65 -4.80 4.55 -20.47
N LYS A 66 -4.65 4.77 -21.77
CA LYS A 66 -5.58 4.29 -22.82
C LYS A 66 -5.75 2.77 -22.85
N ASN A 67 -4.77 2.02 -22.33
CA ASN A 67 -4.87 0.56 -22.21
C ASN A 67 -5.72 0.12 -21.01
N PHE A 68 -6.32 1.04 -20.26
CA PHE A 68 -7.29 0.73 -19.22
C PHE A 68 -8.68 0.59 -19.84
N GLU A 69 -9.31 -0.57 -19.69
CA GLU A 69 -10.55 -0.95 -20.37
C GLU A 69 -11.80 -0.26 -19.80
N TYR A 70 -11.68 0.41 -18.66
CA TYR A 70 -12.80 1.02 -17.95
C TYR A 70 -12.64 2.53 -17.90
N GLN A 71 -13.77 3.21 -17.70
CA GLN A 71 -13.76 4.64 -17.40
C GLN A 71 -13.56 4.85 -15.91
N GLU A 72 -12.62 5.71 -15.55
CA GLU A 72 -12.35 6.05 -14.15
C GLU A 72 -13.51 6.81 -13.51
N THR A 73 -13.79 6.50 -12.27
CA THR A 73 -14.71 7.31 -11.47
C THR A 73 -14.04 8.61 -11.02
N PRO A 74 -14.82 9.65 -10.66
CA PRO A 74 -14.25 10.91 -10.16
C PRO A 74 -13.29 10.71 -8.96
N ASP A 75 -13.60 9.79 -8.05
CA ASP A 75 -12.75 9.50 -6.89
C ASP A 75 -11.45 8.78 -7.30
N GLN A 76 -11.51 7.89 -8.28
CA GLN A 76 -10.32 7.26 -8.84
C GLN A 76 -9.41 8.30 -9.52
N LEU A 77 -9.97 9.19 -10.33
CA LEU A 77 -9.21 10.27 -10.97
C LEU A 77 -8.54 11.18 -9.93
N LYS A 78 -9.27 11.53 -8.88
CA LYS A 78 -8.71 12.31 -7.78
C LYS A 78 -7.54 11.58 -7.12
N ALA A 79 -7.70 10.30 -6.78
CA ALA A 79 -6.65 9.51 -6.15
C ALA A 79 -5.42 9.34 -7.06
N ILE A 80 -5.61 9.16 -8.37
CA ILE A 80 -4.55 9.10 -9.37
C ILE A 80 -3.78 10.42 -9.41
N ASN A 81 -4.48 11.54 -9.52
CA ASN A 81 -3.86 12.87 -9.54
C ASN A 81 -3.08 13.16 -8.25
N ASP A 82 -3.64 12.82 -7.11
CA ASP A 82 -2.97 12.95 -5.81
C ASP A 82 -1.65 12.15 -5.77
N VAL A 83 -1.64 10.93 -6.32
CA VAL A 83 -0.43 10.10 -6.43
C VAL A 83 0.59 10.74 -7.37
N TYR A 84 0.14 11.24 -8.53
CA TYR A 84 1.03 11.92 -9.49
C TYR A 84 1.70 13.16 -8.88
N GLU A 85 0.93 13.97 -8.17
CA GLU A 85 1.47 15.15 -7.49
C GLU A 85 2.46 14.77 -6.37
N ASP A 86 2.18 13.71 -5.61
CA ASP A 86 3.13 13.23 -4.59
C ASP A 86 4.41 12.67 -5.21
N MET A 87 4.32 11.97 -6.35
CA MET A 87 5.49 11.42 -7.04
C MET A 87 6.40 12.50 -7.63
N LYS A 88 5.86 13.66 -8.02
CA LYS A 88 6.66 14.82 -8.49
C LYS A 88 7.45 15.50 -7.38
N ARG A 89 7.10 15.27 -6.12
CA ARG A 89 7.76 15.92 -4.99
C ARG A 89 9.12 15.30 -4.71
N ASN A 90 10.01 16.08 -4.11
CA ASN A 90 11.36 15.65 -3.75
C ASN A 90 11.47 14.98 -2.36
N PHE A 91 10.38 14.40 -1.88
CA PHE A 91 10.34 13.62 -0.64
C PHE A 91 9.56 12.32 -0.84
N PRO A 92 9.89 11.25 -0.08
CA PRO A 92 9.25 9.95 -0.25
C PRO A 92 7.74 10.04 -0.03
N MET A 93 6.95 9.58 -1.02
CA MET A 93 5.52 9.45 -0.90
C MET A 93 5.16 8.41 0.15
N ASP A 94 4.15 8.69 0.97
CA ASP A 94 3.51 7.77 1.91
C ASP A 94 2.00 8.01 1.87
N ARG A 95 1.34 7.31 0.95
CA ARG A 95 -0.08 7.54 0.66
C ARG A 95 -0.90 6.26 0.88
N LEU A 96 -1.93 6.37 1.69
CA LEU A 96 -2.93 5.32 1.86
C LEU A 96 -4.07 5.54 0.84
N ILE A 97 -4.33 4.53 0.02
CA ILE A 97 -5.47 4.49 -0.89
C ILE A 97 -6.55 3.59 -0.28
N CYS A 98 -7.66 4.19 0.11
CA CYS A 98 -8.82 3.50 0.65
C CYS A 98 -9.90 3.34 -0.43
N GLY A 99 -10.55 2.18 -0.45
CA GLY A 99 -11.66 1.89 -1.34
C GLY A 99 -12.14 0.45 -1.11
N ASP A 100 -13.39 0.17 -1.48
CA ASP A 100 -13.96 -1.17 -1.36
C ASP A 100 -13.32 -2.18 -2.32
N VAL A 101 -13.65 -3.46 -2.16
CA VAL A 101 -13.20 -4.52 -3.06
C VAL A 101 -13.78 -4.28 -4.46
N GLY A 102 -12.93 -4.38 -5.49
CA GLY A 102 -13.34 -4.15 -6.88
C GLY A 102 -13.29 -2.70 -7.37
N PHE A 103 -12.99 -1.72 -6.51
CA PHE A 103 -12.95 -0.29 -6.87
C PHE A 103 -11.63 0.16 -7.54
N GLY A 104 -10.91 -0.73 -8.20
CA GLY A 104 -9.78 -0.38 -9.06
C GLY A 104 -8.53 0.15 -8.34
N LYS A 105 -8.36 -0.11 -7.03
CA LYS A 105 -7.13 0.31 -6.29
C LYS A 105 -5.84 -0.16 -6.97
N THR A 106 -5.88 -1.31 -7.62
CA THR A 106 -4.73 -1.87 -8.34
C THR A 106 -4.33 -1.01 -9.54
N GLU A 107 -5.29 -0.38 -10.23
CA GLU A 107 -4.99 0.51 -11.36
C GLU A 107 -4.16 1.74 -10.93
N ILE A 108 -4.46 2.30 -9.76
CA ILE A 108 -3.67 3.42 -9.19
C ILE A 108 -2.22 2.97 -8.94
N ALA A 109 -2.04 1.76 -8.39
CA ALA A 109 -0.72 1.19 -8.17
C ALA A 109 0.03 0.90 -9.49
N LEU A 110 -0.68 0.43 -10.53
CA LEU A 110 -0.12 0.18 -11.86
C LEU A 110 0.42 1.46 -12.50
N ARG A 111 -0.33 2.56 -12.43
CA ARG A 111 0.10 3.87 -12.95
C ARG A 111 1.32 4.41 -12.20
N ALA A 112 1.35 4.31 -10.88
CA ALA A 112 2.51 4.67 -10.09
C ALA A 112 3.73 3.80 -10.42
N ALA A 113 3.53 2.49 -10.60
CA ALA A 113 4.59 1.56 -10.99
C ALA A 113 5.13 1.87 -12.39
N TYR A 114 4.26 2.24 -13.34
CA TYR A 114 4.65 2.68 -14.67
C TYR A 114 5.60 3.89 -14.60
N ILE A 115 5.18 4.96 -13.93
CA ILE A 115 5.99 6.17 -13.76
C ILE A 115 7.35 5.83 -13.14
N ALA A 116 7.37 5.04 -12.07
CA ALA A 116 8.62 4.68 -11.41
C ALA A 116 9.55 3.88 -12.33
N SER A 117 9.01 2.93 -13.11
CA SER A 117 9.77 2.10 -14.04
C SER A 117 10.34 2.91 -15.20
N MET A 118 9.58 3.87 -15.75
CA MET A 118 10.05 4.76 -16.81
C MET A 118 11.15 5.71 -16.32
N ASN A 119 11.23 5.98 -15.02
CA ASN A 119 12.34 6.68 -14.38
C ASN A 119 13.50 5.73 -13.95
N SER A 120 13.55 4.52 -14.50
CA SER A 120 14.59 3.52 -14.20
C SER A 120 14.68 3.16 -12.71
N LYS A 121 13.54 3.19 -11.99
CA LYS A 121 13.45 2.77 -10.60
C LYS A 121 12.82 1.38 -10.49
N GLN A 122 13.32 0.61 -9.53
CA GLN A 122 12.72 -0.68 -9.20
C GLN A 122 11.45 -0.49 -8.39
N VAL A 123 10.46 -1.31 -8.69
CA VAL A 123 9.17 -1.32 -7.99
C VAL A 123 8.97 -2.66 -7.31
N ALA A 124 8.57 -2.64 -6.04
CA ALA A 124 8.20 -3.84 -5.30
C ALA A 124 6.73 -3.76 -4.88
N ILE A 125 5.94 -4.74 -5.29
CA ILE A 125 4.54 -4.90 -4.89
C ILE A 125 4.44 -6.03 -3.89
N ILE A 126 3.95 -5.74 -2.69
CA ILE A 126 3.81 -6.73 -1.61
C ILE A 126 2.36 -7.11 -1.45
N ALA A 127 2.08 -8.41 -1.46
CA ALA A 127 0.75 -8.95 -1.23
C ALA A 127 0.75 -10.01 -0.12
N PRO A 128 -0.33 -10.13 0.67
CA PRO A 128 -0.34 -10.98 1.87
C PRO A 128 -0.42 -12.48 1.58
N THR A 129 -0.80 -12.89 0.36
CA THR A 129 -0.96 -14.30 -0.01
C THR A 129 -0.37 -14.61 -1.37
N THR A 130 0.07 -15.84 -1.58
CA THR A 130 0.59 -16.32 -2.88
C THR A 130 -0.47 -16.23 -4.00
N LEU A 131 -1.75 -16.41 -3.66
CA LEU A 131 -2.84 -16.28 -4.61
C LEU A 131 -2.93 -14.84 -5.14
N LEU A 132 -2.88 -13.86 -4.25
CA LEU A 132 -2.89 -12.43 -4.64
C LEU A 132 -1.62 -12.04 -5.40
N VAL A 133 -0.46 -12.59 -5.04
CA VAL A 133 0.78 -12.37 -5.81
C VAL A 133 0.61 -12.83 -7.25
N ASN A 134 0.07 -14.03 -7.48
CA ASN A 134 -0.16 -14.55 -8.83
C ASN A 134 -1.21 -13.73 -9.59
N GLN A 135 -2.28 -13.33 -8.93
CA GLN A 135 -3.31 -12.48 -9.53
C GLN A 135 -2.73 -11.12 -9.95
N HIS A 136 -1.98 -10.46 -9.08
CA HIS A 136 -1.31 -9.21 -9.41
C HIS A 136 -0.28 -9.41 -10.51
N LEU A 137 0.54 -10.47 -10.47
CA LEU A 137 1.51 -10.75 -11.53
C LEU A 137 0.84 -10.79 -12.91
N ASN A 138 -0.26 -11.54 -13.05
CA ASN A 138 -0.98 -11.65 -14.32
C ASN A 138 -1.52 -10.28 -14.78
N THR A 139 -2.11 -9.51 -13.86
CA THR A 139 -2.62 -8.17 -14.16
C THR A 139 -1.47 -7.25 -14.61
N PHE A 140 -0.34 -7.27 -13.92
CA PHE A 140 0.83 -6.46 -14.29
C PHE A 140 1.41 -6.90 -15.63
N LEU A 141 1.58 -8.20 -15.88
CA LEU A 141 2.08 -8.70 -17.17
C LEU A 141 1.18 -8.28 -18.33
N GLN A 142 -0.14 -8.33 -18.17
CA GLN A 142 -1.10 -7.91 -19.16
C GLN A 142 -1.02 -6.40 -19.45
N ARG A 143 -0.97 -5.58 -18.40
CA ARG A 143 -0.96 -4.10 -18.53
C ARG A 143 0.36 -3.57 -19.06
N PHE A 144 1.47 -4.25 -18.81
CA PHE A 144 2.81 -3.82 -19.21
C PHE A 144 3.34 -4.55 -20.46
N LYS A 145 2.51 -5.35 -21.14
CA LYS A 145 2.95 -6.20 -22.26
C LYS A 145 3.63 -5.43 -23.42
N ASP A 146 3.21 -4.19 -23.65
CA ASP A 146 3.70 -3.34 -24.74
C ASP A 146 4.85 -2.42 -24.30
N PHE A 147 5.33 -2.56 -23.06
CA PHE A 147 6.38 -1.73 -22.47
C PHE A 147 7.62 -2.56 -22.13
N PRO A 148 8.84 -2.02 -22.25
CA PRO A 148 10.09 -2.74 -22.02
C PRO A 148 10.37 -2.90 -20.51
N ILE A 149 9.43 -3.45 -19.75
CA ILE A 149 9.49 -3.61 -18.30
C ILE A 149 9.56 -5.10 -17.94
N ASN A 150 10.58 -5.49 -17.19
CA ASN A 150 10.75 -6.87 -16.73
C ASN A 150 10.04 -7.09 -15.40
N ILE A 151 9.05 -7.98 -15.38
CA ILE A 151 8.23 -8.26 -14.21
C ILE A 151 8.47 -9.69 -13.74
N LYS A 152 8.79 -9.87 -12.46
CA LYS A 152 8.98 -11.16 -11.82
C LYS A 152 8.27 -11.20 -10.48
N SER A 153 7.80 -12.38 -10.08
CA SER A 153 7.26 -12.60 -8.75
C SER A 153 8.22 -13.41 -7.89
N VAL A 154 8.19 -13.13 -6.59
CA VAL A 154 8.89 -13.91 -5.57
C VAL A 154 7.86 -14.38 -4.55
N SER A 155 7.76 -15.68 -4.35
CA SER A 155 6.85 -16.28 -3.38
C SER A 155 7.49 -17.52 -2.78
N ARG A 156 6.85 -18.12 -1.76
CA ARG A 156 7.34 -19.38 -1.18
C ARG A 156 7.61 -20.47 -2.22
N ASN A 157 6.86 -20.49 -3.31
CA ASN A 157 6.93 -21.51 -4.36
C ASN A 157 7.88 -21.12 -5.51
N THR A 158 8.53 -19.97 -5.42
CA THR A 158 9.49 -19.54 -6.45
C THR A 158 10.85 -20.09 -6.09
N SER A 159 11.37 -21.03 -6.89
CA SER A 159 12.77 -21.47 -6.76
C SER A 159 13.67 -20.30 -7.15
N LEU A 160 14.50 -19.83 -6.24
CA LEU A 160 15.61 -18.93 -6.56
C LEU A 160 16.58 -19.70 -7.48
N LYS A 161 16.52 -19.41 -8.78
CA LYS A 161 17.54 -19.80 -9.74
C LYS A 161 18.47 -18.61 -9.99
#